data_254b2e1299026b20d14bd66525bbaf3a
#
_entry.id   254b2e1299026b20d14bd66525bbaf3a
#
_cell.length_a   1.000
_cell.length_b   1.000
_cell.length_c   1.000
_cell.angle_alpha   90.00
_cell.angle_beta   90.00
_cell.angle_gamma   90.00
#
_symmetry.space_group_name_H-M   'P 1'
#
loop_
_entity.id
_entity.type
_entity.pdbx_description
1 polymer ?
#
loop_
_entity_poly.entity_id
_entity_poly.type
_entity_poly.pdbx_seq_one_letter_code
_entity_poly.pdbx_strand_id
1 'polypeptide(L)'
;MMQSKKNGFTLIEVLIAMTILAGALVVIFQSQSQSISMSTDSRFMTTAALLAQSKMVEVEASSPLANHSEDGDFGPDYPQYTWHLEVGDTQLPQFKKIEVTVTNKLFISRGTYNLLLYKTVVM
;
A
#
# COMPACT_ATOMS: atom_id res chain seq x y z
N MET A 1 -44.48 6.71 45.03
CA MET A 1 -43.95 7.82 44.25
C MET A 1 -42.49 7.68 43.98
N MET A 2 -41.67 7.64 44.97
CA MET A 2 -40.26 7.41 44.83
C MET A 2 -39.91 6.01 44.37
N GLN A 3 -40.76 5.07 44.71
CA GLN A 3 -40.54 3.68 44.41
C GLN A 3 -40.61 3.34 42.95
N SER A 4 -41.45 4.06 42.20
CA SER A 4 -41.55 3.79 40.78
C SER A 4 -40.25 4.15 40.05
N LYS A 5 -39.47 5.05 40.55
CA LYS A 5 -38.18 5.39 40.02
C LYS A 5 -37.10 4.38 40.36
N LYS A 6 -37.26 3.65 41.43
CA LYS A 6 -36.33 2.61 41.83
C LYS A 6 -36.48 1.34 41.02
N ASN A 7 -37.68 1.10 40.52
CA ASN A 7 -38.05 -0.19 39.96
C ASN A 7 -37.81 -0.30 38.45
N GLY A 8 -37.30 0.72 37.83
CA GLY A 8 -37.01 0.55 36.44
C GLY A 8 -36.84 1.84 35.70
N PHE A 9 -36.31 1.67 34.58
CA PHE A 9 -36.10 2.73 33.64
C PHE A 9 -37.34 2.90 32.79
N THR A 10 -37.57 4.11 32.31
CA THR A 10 -38.64 4.31 31.37
C THR A 10 -38.27 3.66 30.06
N LEU A 11 -39.27 3.34 29.25
CA LEU A 11 -39.04 2.75 27.96
C LEU A 11 -38.20 3.67 27.05
N ILE A 12 -38.46 4.97 27.13
CA ILE A 12 -37.70 5.96 26.38
C ILE A 12 -36.24 5.97 26.81
N GLU A 13 -35.99 5.89 28.08
CA GLU A 13 -34.61 5.87 28.60
C GLU A 13 -33.82 4.67 28.09
N VAL A 14 -34.46 3.50 28.09
CA VAL A 14 -33.84 2.29 27.53
C VAL A 14 -33.55 2.45 26.04
N LEU A 15 -34.50 3.01 25.31
CA LEU A 15 -34.31 3.25 23.86
C LEU A 15 -33.15 4.21 23.57
N ILE A 16 -33.06 5.26 24.37
CA ILE A 16 -31.95 6.23 24.21
C ILE A 16 -30.61 5.54 24.50
N ALA A 17 -30.54 4.76 25.56
CA ALA A 17 -29.33 4.04 25.93
C ALA A 17 -28.90 3.05 24.82
N MET A 18 -29.86 2.33 24.26
CA MET A 18 -29.59 1.39 23.17
C MET A 18 -29.11 2.10 21.92
N THR A 19 -29.68 3.26 21.62
CA THR A 19 -29.29 4.05 20.46
C THR A 19 -27.85 4.55 20.59
N ILE A 20 -27.49 5.03 21.77
CA ILE A 20 -26.14 5.52 22.02
C ILE A 20 -25.13 4.37 21.90
N LEU A 21 -25.46 3.22 22.48
CA LEU A 21 -24.61 2.05 22.43
C LEU A 21 -24.41 1.56 21.00
N ALA A 22 -25.49 1.50 20.22
CA ALA A 22 -25.42 1.08 18.83
C ALA A 22 -24.56 2.02 18.02
N GLY A 23 -24.71 3.34 18.22
CA GLY A 23 -23.88 4.33 17.54
C GLY A 23 -22.41 4.19 17.87
N ALA A 24 -22.10 3.97 19.14
CA ALA A 24 -20.73 3.78 19.60
C ALA A 24 -20.10 2.54 18.96
N LEU A 25 -20.84 1.43 18.87
CA LEU A 25 -20.35 0.21 18.26
C LEU A 25 -20.05 0.41 16.77
N VAL A 26 -20.91 1.13 16.04
CA VAL A 26 -20.70 1.40 14.63
C VAL A 26 -19.41 2.20 14.42
N VAL A 27 -19.17 3.21 15.24
CA VAL A 27 -17.95 4.03 15.14
C VAL A 27 -16.72 3.18 15.42
N ILE A 28 -16.78 2.30 16.42
CA ILE A 28 -15.66 1.42 16.74
C ILE A 28 -15.34 0.50 15.56
N PHE A 29 -16.38 -0.10 14.96
CA PHE A 29 -16.18 -0.95 13.78
C PHE A 29 -15.55 -0.22 12.62
N GLN A 30 -16.00 0.99 12.33
CA GLN A 30 -15.44 1.79 11.26
C GLN A 30 -13.98 2.13 11.51
N SER A 31 -13.65 2.49 12.74
CA SER A 31 -12.28 2.80 13.12
C SER A 31 -11.35 1.61 12.95
N GLN A 32 -11.79 0.42 13.34
CA GLN A 32 -11.00 -0.80 13.19
C GLN A 32 -10.77 -1.16 11.73
N SER A 33 -11.79 -1.02 10.90
CA SER A 33 -11.67 -1.28 9.47
C SER A 33 -10.64 -0.36 8.82
N GLN A 34 -10.65 0.92 9.17
CA GLN A 34 -9.66 1.86 8.66
C GLN A 34 -8.25 1.50 9.12
N SER A 35 -8.09 1.11 10.37
CA SER A 35 -6.78 0.72 10.90
C SER A 35 -6.23 -0.48 10.17
N ILE A 36 -7.05 -1.48 9.87
CA ILE A 36 -6.64 -2.66 9.15
C ILE A 36 -6.22 -2.31 7.72
N SER A 37 -7.00 -1.49 7.03
CA SER A 37 -6.68 -1.05 5.67
C SER A 37 -5.37 -0.28 5.63
N MET A 38 -5.17 0.65 6.55
CA MET A 38 -3.93 1.43 6.63
C MET A 38 -2.73 0.55 6.92
N SER A 39 -2.89 -0.43 7.80
CA SER A 39 -1.81 -1.37 8.11
C SER A 39 -1.44 -2.21 6.89
N THR A 40 -2.42 -2.68 6.14
CA THR A 40 -2.19 -3.45 4.92
C THR A 40 -1.49 -2.60 3.85
N ASP A 41 -1.96 -1.37 3.64
CA ASP A 41 -1.35 -0.45 2.69
C ASP A 41 0.08 -0.12 3.09
N SER A 42 0.33 0.08 4.37
CA SER A 42 1.66 0.38 4.89
C SER A 42 2.63 -0.79 4.67
N ARG A 43 2.17 -2.00 4.91
CA ARG A 43 2.98 -3.21 4.64
C ARG A 43 3.30 -3.34 3.17
N PHE A 44 2.31 -3.12 2.33
CA PHE A 44 2.51 -3.16 0.89
C PHE A 44 3.55 -2.12 0.46
N MET A 45 3.40 -0.88 0.91
CA MET A 45 4.33 0.20 0.55
C MET A 45 5.76 -0.12 0.99
N THR A 46 5.92 -0.62 2.21
CA THR A 46 7.24 -0.97 2.73
C THR A 46 7.87 -2.11 1.93
N THR A 47 7.12 -3.18 1.71
CA THR A 47 7.62 -4.34 0.98
C THR A 47 7.92 -3.98 -0.46
N ALA A 48 7.01 -3.28 -1.13
CA ALA A 48 7.20 -2.88 -2.51
C ALA A 48 8.38 -1.94 -2.67
N ALA A 49 8.57 -1.01 -1.73
CA ALA A 49 9.70 -0.10 -1.77
C ALA A 49 11.03 -0.84 -1.62
N LEU A 50 11.10 -1.80 -0.70
CA LEU A 50 12.30 -2.61 -0.52
C LEU A 50 12.61 -3.45 -1.75
N LEU A 51 11.59 -4.07 -2.34
CA LEU A 51 11.77 -4.86 -3.55
C LEU A 51 12.19 -4.00 -4.73
N ALA A 52 11.58 -2.82 -4.88
CA ALA A 52 11.93 -1.90 -5.94
C ALA A 52 13.36 -1.40 -5.80
N GLN A 53 13.79 -1.07 -4.58
CA GLN A 53 15.15 -0.63 -4.32
C GLN A 53 16.15 -1.74 -4.61
N SER A 54 15.83 -2.96 -4.21
CA SER A 54 16.68 -4.11 -4.48
C SER A 54 16.86 -4.33 -5.99
N LYS A 55 15.76 -4.22 -6.74
CA LYS A 55 15.82 -4.36 -8.19
C LYS A 55 16.60 -3.22 -8.82
N MET A 56 16.42 -2.01 -8.30
CA MET A 56 17.13 -0.83 -8.81
C MET A 56 18.64 -0.97 -8.62
N VAL A 57 19.07 -1.46 -7.47
CA VAL A 57 20.49 -1.70 -7.21
C VAL A 57 21.06 -2.74 -8.18
N GLU A 58 20.30 -3.80 -8.43
CA GLU A 58 20.70 -4.82 -9.39
C GLU A 58 20.87 -4.25 -10.79
N VAL A 59 19.92 -3.41 -11.21
CA VAL A 59 19.97 -2.77 -12.54
C VAL A 59 21.12 -1.79 -12.63
N GLU A 60 21.37 -1.01 -11.57
CA GLU A 60 22.49 -0.07 -11.57
C GLU A 60 23.84 -0.77 -11.68
N ALA A 61 23.95 -1.94 -11.11
CA ALA A 61 25.16 -2.74 -11.18
C ALA A 61 25.36 -3.35 -12.55
N SER A 62 24.30 -3.47 -13.32
CA SER A 62 24.38 -3.95 -14.70
C SER A 62 24.98 -2.90 -15.61
N SER A 63 25.93 -3.28 -16.40
CA SER A 63 26.55 -2.37 -17.35
C SER A 63 26.76 -3.12 -18.67
N PRO A 64 26.51 -2.51 -19.82
CA PRO A 64 25.97 -1.15 -20.01
C PRO A 64 24.45 -1.10 -19.88
N LEU A 65 23.94 0.11 -19.55
CA LEU A 65 22.51 0.36 -19.53
C LEU A 65 22.01 0.66 -20.94
N ALA A 66 21.35 -0.30 -21.54
CA ALA A 66 20.73 -0.14 -22.84
C ALA A 66 19.23 0.08 -22.66
N ASN A 67 18.61 0.79 -23.58
CA ASN A 67 17.17 0.96 -23.58
C ASN A 67 16.52 -0.39 -23.76
N HIS A 68 15.76 -0.82 -22.77
CA HIS A 68 15.05 -2.09 -22.83
C HIS A 68 13.91 -2.10 -21.82
N SER A 69 13.08 -3.12 -21.94
CA SER A 69 11.95 -3.34 -21.06
C SER A 69 11.93 -4.80 -20.67
N GLU A 70 11.75 -5.09 -19.40
CA GLU A 70 11.71 -6.43 -18.87
C GLU A 70 10.62 -6.58 -17.83
N ASP A 71 10.06 -7.78 -17.75
CA ASP A 71 9.09 -8.16 -16.73
C ASP A 71 9.60 -9.39 -16.01
N GLY A 72 9.19 -9.53 -14.75
CA GLY A 72 9.55 -10.70 -13.99
C GLY A 72 8.86 -10.75 -12.66
N ASP A 73 9.27 -11.71 -11.84
CA ASP A 73 8.79 -11.85 -10.47
C ASP A 73 9.96 -11.78 -9.50
N PHE A 74 9.64 -11.84 -8.20
CA PHE A 74 10.67 -11.77 -7.15
C PHE A 74 10.98 -13.15 -6.55
N GLY A 75 10.52 -14.22 -7.21
CA GLY A 75 10.81 -15.56 -6.76
C GLY A 75 9.83 -16.10 -5.73
N PRO A 76 10.13 -17.27 -5.16
CA PRO A 76 9.20 -17.96 -4.26
C PRO A 76 8.99 -17.26 -2.93
N ASP A 77 9.90 -16.38 -2.52
CA ASP A 77 9.75 -15.62 -1.27
C ASP A 77 8.67 -14.57 -1.36
N TYR A 78 8.41 -14.06 -2.57
CA TYR A 78 7.42 -13.02 -2.81
C TYR A 78 6.57 -13.39 -4.02
N PRO A 79 5.77 -14.45 -3.94
CA PRO A 79 5.05 -14.95 -5.12
C PRO A 79 3.94 -14.04 -5.60
N GLN A 80 3.52 -13.08 -4.77
CA GLN A 80 2.45 -12.13 -5.08
C GLN A 80 2.95 -10.89 -5.80
N TYR A 81 4.26 -10.70 -5.84
CA TYR A 81 4.86 -9.47 -6.38
C TYR A 81 5.50 -9.74 -7.73
N THR A 82 5.26 -8.82 -8.64
CA THR A 82 5.91 -8.82 -9.96
C THR A 82 6.56 -7.47 -10.16
N TRP A 83 7.53 -7.43 -11.05
CA TRP A 83 8.20 -6.19 -11.39
C TRP A 83 8.19 -5.97 -12.89
N HIS A 84 8.19 -4.70 -13.25
CA HIS A 84 8.37 -4.26 -14.63
C HIS A 84 9.51 -3.25 -14.63
N LEU A 85 10.50 -3.48 -15.46
CA LEU A 85 11.64 -2.61 -15.60
C LEU A 85 11.60 -1.94 -16.96
N GLU A 86 11.80 -0.65 -16.96
CA GLU A 86 11.87 0.11 -18.20
C GLU A 86 13.05 1.07 -18.12
N VAL A 87 13.96 0.97 -19.08
CA VAL A 87 15.12 1.85 -19.20
C VAL A 87 14.97 2.62 -20.49
N GLY A 88 14.98 3.95 -20.40
CA GLY A 88 14.77 4.82 -21.53
C GLY A 88 15.69 6.02 -21.51
N ASP A 89 15.69 6.74 -22.61
CA ASP A 89 16.44 7.97 -22.72
C ASP A 89 15.64 9.13 -22.14
N THR A 90 16.37 10.12 -21.63
CA THR A 90 15.79 11.40 -21.22
C THR A 90 16.10 12.47 -22.28
N GLN A 91 15.64 13.70 -22.02
CA GLN A 91 15.97 14.82 -22.88
C GLN A 91 17.47 15.13 -22.90
N LEU A 92 18.17 14.72 -21.85
CA LEU A 92 19.61 14.89 -21.75
C LEU A 92 20.30 13.57 -22.13
N PRO A 93 21.18 13.58 -23.12
CA PRO A 93 21.78 12.32 -23.61
C PRO A 93 22.67 11.63 -22.60
N GLN A 94 23.09 12.34 -21.54
CA GLN A 94 23.94 11.77 -20.51
C GLN A 94 23.17 11.08 -19.41
N PHE A 95 21.84 11.22 -19.37
CA PHE A 95 21.01 10.64 -18.33
C PHE A 95 20.10 9.60 -18.91
N LYS A 96 20.05 8.46 -18.23
CA LYS A 96 19.08 7.40 -18.49
C LYS A 96 18.02 7.41 -17.41
N LYS A 97 16.79 7.17 -17.79
CA LYS A 97 15.68 7.02 -16.87
C LYS A 97 15.45 5.55 -16.63
N ILE A 98 15.53 5.14 -15.37
CA ILE A 98 15.25 3.78 -14.96
C ILE A 98 13.97 3.81 -14.16
N GLU A 99 12.96 3.06 -14.59
CA GLU A 99 11.69 2.97 -13.91
C GLU A 99 11.44 1.53 -13.53
N VAL A 100 11.26 1.28 -12.23
CA VAL A 100 10.90 -0.02 -11.71
C VAL A 100 9.50 0.08 -11.12
N THR A 101 8.60 -0.72 -11.65
CA THR A 101 7.22 -0.80 -11.17
C THR A 101 7.04 -2.14 -10.47
N VAL A 102 6.65 -2.10 -9.20
CA VAL A 102 6.35 -3.31 -8.43
C VAL A 102 4.85 -3.40 -8.26
N THR A 103 4.29 -4.55 -8.60
CA THR A 103 2.85 -4.79 -8.54
C THR A 103 2.58 -5.99 -7.65
N ASN A 104 1.58 -5.85 -6.77
CA ASN A 104 1.06 -6.97 -6.00
C ASN A 104 -0.22 -7.45 -6.66
N LYS A 105 -0.24 -8.71 -7.08
CA LYS A 105 -1.36 -9.30 -7.82
C LYS A 105 -2.64 -9.37 -7.01
N LEU A 106 -2.53 -9.35 -5.68
CA LEU A 106 -3.70 -9.45 -4.81
C LEU A 106 -4.45 -8.12 -4.66
N PHE A 107 -3.80 -7.00 -4.98
CA PHE A 107 -4.41 -5.69 -4.89
C PHE A 107 -4.73 -5.18 -6.29
N ILE A 108 -6.01 -5.13 -6.62
CA ILE A 108 -6.43 -4.81 -7.98
C ILE A 108 -6.28 -3.32 -8.30
N SER A 109 -6.52 -2.45 -7.33
CA SER A 109 -6.56 -1.01 -7.58
C SER A 109 -5.43 -0.20 -6.97
N ARG A 110 -4.73 -0.74 -5.97
CA ARG A 110 -3.69 0.00 -5.24
C ARG A 110 -2.38 -0.77 -5.14
N GLY A 111 -2.23 -1.80 -5.92
CA GLY A 111 -1.11 -2.72 -5.79
C GLY A 111 0.12 -2.36 -6.62
N THR A 112 0.32 -1.09 -6.93
CA THR A 112 1.43 -0.68 -7.80
C THR A 112 2.29 0.36 -7.10
N TYR A 113 3.60 0.15 -7.12
CA TYR A 113 4.59 1.07 -6.61
C TYR A 113 5.63 1.36 -7.68
N ASN A 114 5.88 2.63 -7.99
CA ASN A 114 6.87 3.05 -8.98
C ASN A 114 8.07 3.67 -8.31
N LEU A 115 9.25 3.28 -8.76
CA LEU A 115 10.50 3.90 -8.34
C LEU A 115 11.23 4.40 -9.59
N LEU A 116 11.54 5.69 -9.61
CA LEU A 116 12.24 6.32 -10.71
C LEU A 116 13.65 6.70 -10.29
N LEU A 117 14.60 6.43 -11.16
CA LEU A 117 15.97 6.85 -10.95
C LEU A 117 16.53 7.41 -12.25
N TYR A 118 17.20 8.52 -12.15
CA TYR A 118 17.94 9.11 -13.27
C TYR A 118 19.42 8.86 -13.02
N LYS A 119 20.03 8.13 -13.94
CA LYS A 119 21.45 7.77 -13.80
C LYS A 119 22.27 8.41 -14.90
N THR A 120 23.39 8.99 -14.51
CA THR A 120 24.35 9.52 -15.47
C THR A 120 25.10 8.37 -16.11
N VAL A 121 25.10 8.35 -17.43
CA VAL A 121 25.86 7.36 -18.19
C VAL A 121 27.15 8.01 -18.62
N VAL A 122 28.26 7.50 -18.10
CA VAL A 122 29.58 7.97 -18.48
C VAL A 122 30.03 7.14 -19.68
N MET A 123 30.26 7.85 -20.76
CA MET A 123 30.80 7.20 -21.99
C MET A 123 32.32 7.28 -22.02
#